data_da0a543d2f953c92efcc007b4687080e
#
_entry.id   da0a543d2f953c92efcc007b4687080e
#
_cell.length_a   1.000
_cell.length_b   1.000
_cell.length_c   1.000
_cell.angle_alpha   90.00
_cell.angle_beta   90.00
_cell.angle_gamma   90.00
#
_symmetry.space_group_name_H-M   'P 1'
#
loop_
_entity.id
_entity.type
_entity.pdbx_description
1 polymer ?
#
loop_
_entity_poly.entity_id
_entity_poly.type
_entity_poly.pdbx_seq_one_letter_code
_entity_poly.pdbx_strand_id
1 'polypeptide(L)'
;MANFEIKMDLIKHIGTFGKSDSGWTKEVNIISWNNRGAKLDIRSWSPDHEKSSKIGTMTIKEGMALGELLIGLDDGVLDVEDFE
;
A
#
# COMPACT_ATOMS: atom_id res chain seq x y z
N MET A 1 19.56 -26.33 -8.31
CA MET A 1 18.29 -26.01 -7.79
C MET A 1 18.09 -24.51 -7.58
N ALA A 2 17.02 -24.01 -8.04
CA ALA A 2 16.81 -22.58 -7.96
C ALA A 2 16.26 -22.20 -6.59
N ASN A 3 16.86 -21.18 -6.02
CA ASN A 3 16.31 -20.54 -4.84
C ASN A 3 15.49 -19.36 -5.31
N PHE A 4 14.20 -19.49 -5.14
CA PHE A 4 13.32 -18.39 -5.53
C PHE A 4 13.08 -17.51 -4.32
N GLU A 5 14.11 -16.81 -3.93
CA GLU A 5 13.93 -15.83 -2.87
C GLU A 5 13.31 -14.58 -3.47
N ILE A 6 12.23 -14.17 -2.86
CA ILE A 6 11.63 -12.90 -3.24
C ILE A 6 12.39 -11.83 -2.50
N LYS A 7 13.06 -11.00 -3.28
CA LYS A 7 13.83 -9.90 -2.71
C LYS A 7 12.96 -8.65 -2.74
N MET A 8 12.65 -8.15 -1.58
CA MET A 8 11.86 -6.94 -1.45
C MET A 8 12.75 -5.83 -0.89
N ASP A 9 12.93 -4.78 -1.67
CA ASP A 9 13.70 -3.63 -1.23
C ASP A 9 12.76 -2.47 -1.00
N LEU A 10 12.66 -2.04 0.25
CA LEU A 10 11.89 -0.86 0.59
C LEU A 10 12.67 0.37 0.15
N ILE A 11 12.17 1.04 -0.87
CA ILE A 11 12.82 2.25 -1.39
C ILE A 11 12.42 3.46 -0.56
N LYS A 12 11.13 3.54 -0.23
CA LYS A 12 10.64 4.68 0.54
C LYS A 12 9.33 4.32 1.22
N HIS A 13 9.22 4.68 2.48
CA HIS A 13 7.96 4.59 3.20
C HIS A 13 7.19 5.89 2.97
N ILE A 14 6.03 5.80 2.32
CA ILE A 14 5.21 6.98 2.06
C ILE A 14 4.42 7.34 3.31
N GLY A 15 3.74 6.35 3.90
CA GLY A 15 2.98 6.61 5.10
C GLY A 15 2.04 5.48 5.48
N THR A 16 1.47 5.63 6.65
CA THR A 16 0.49 4.70 7.19
C THR A 16 -0.86 5.40 7.18
N PHE A 17 -1.88 4.74 6.63
CA PHE A 17 -3.18 5.37 6.52
C PHE A 17 -4.27 4.63 7.29
N GLY A 18 -3.94 3.56 7.96
CA GLY A 18 -4.93 2.84 8.75
C GLY A 18 -4.28 1.92 9.77
N LYS A 19 -5.04 1.58 10.79
CA LYS A 19 -4.57 0.68 11.84
C LYS A 19 -5.76 -0.09 12.36
N SER A 20 -5.61 -1.41 12.47
CA SER A 20 -6.65 -2.25 13.01
C SER A 20 -6.49 -2.42 14.52
N ASP A 21 -7.54 -2.96 15.16
CA ASP A 21 -7.50 -3.20 16.58
C ASP A 21 -6.41 -4.19 16.97
N SER A 22 -6.05 -5.08 16.06
CA SER A 22 -5.00 -6.06 16.33
C SER A 22 -3.60 -5.49 16.16
N GLY A 23 -3.49 -4.21 15.80
CA GLY A 23 -2.19 -3.57 15.65
C GLY A 23 -1.60 -3.65 14.26
N TRP A 24 -2.30 -4.26 13.32
CA TRP A 24 -1.87 -4.25 11.92
C TRP A 24 -2.05 -2.86 11.36
N THR A 25 -1.10 -2.44 10.54
CA THR A 25 -1.15 -1.12 9.91
C THR A 25 -1.31 -1.29 8.40
N LYS A 26 -2.01 -0.33 7.78
CA LYS A 26 -2.10 -0.27 6.33
C LYS A 26 -1.17 0.82 5.86
N GLU A 27 -0.24 0.44 4.99
CA GLU A 27 0.85 1.32 4.62
C GLU A 27 1.01 1.41 3.12
N VAL A 28 1.47 2.59 2.70
CA VAL A 28 1.84 2.85 1.33
C VAL A 28 3.34 3.02 1.29
N ASN A 29 3.98 2.22 0.47
CA ASN A 29 5.43 2.23 0.34
C ASN A 29 5.81 2.16 -1.13
N ILE A 30 7.03 2.56 -1.44
CA ILE A 30 7.61 2.33 -2.75
C ILE A 30 8.58 1.17 -2.58
N ILE A 31 8.33 0.10 -3.31
CA ILE A 31 9.07 -1.15 -3.16
C ILE A 31 9.57 -1.63 -4.51
N SER A 32 10.80 -2.11 -4.53
CA SER A 32 11.37 -2.79 -5.68
C SER A 32 11.40 -4.28 -5.37
N TRP A 33 10.76 -5.06 -6.23
CA TRP A 33 10.71 -6.50 -6.08
C TRP A 33 11.74 -7.14 -7.01
N ASN A 34 12.63 -7.94 -6.44
CA ASN A 34 13.62 -8.69 -7.23
C ASN A 34 14.43 -7.81 -8.16
N ASN A 35 14.80 -6.62 -7.68
CA ASN A 35 15.61 -5.66 -8.45
C ASN A 35 14.91 -5.13 -9.70
N ARG A 36 13.59 -5.25 -9.75
CA ARG A 36 12.82 -4.66 -10.84
C ARG A 36 12.51 -3.22 -10.52
N GLY A 37 11.91 -2.54 -11.48
CA GLY A 37 11.53 -1.14 -11.26
C GLY A 37 10.65 -0.97 -10.05
N ALA A 38 10.82 0.14 -9.36
CA ALA A 38 10.07 0.42 -8.14
C ALA A 38 8.60 0.63 -8.45
N LYS A 39 7.75 0.14 -7.56
CA LYS A 39 6.30 0.29 -7.68
C LYS A 39 5.72 0.75 -6.37
N LEU A 40 4.54 1.31 -6.46
CA LEU A 40 3.76 1.66 -5.28
C LEU A 40 3.16 0.38 -4.73
N ASP A 41 3.31 0.16 -3.44
CA ASP A 41 2.82 -1.04 -2.78
C ASP A 41 1.94 -0.63 -1.61
N ILE A 42 0.75 -1.20 -1.57
CA ILE A 42 -0.20 -0.96 -0.49
C ILE A 42 -0.50 -2.30 0.15
N ARG A 43 -0.22 -2.41 1.42
CA ARG A 43 -0.48 -3.65 2.15
C ARG A 43 -0.65 -3.40 3.63
N SER A 44 -1.24 -4.40 4.28
CA SER A 44 -1.31 -4.42 5.73
C SER A 44 -0.07 -5.11 6.26
N TRP A 45 0.47 -4.57 7.34
CA TRP A 45 1.65 -5.12 7.99
C TRP A 45 1.33 -5.49 9.42
N SER A 46 1.87 -6.63 9.86
CA SER A 46 1.74 -7.03 11.25
C SER A 46 2.50 -6.04 12.14
N PRO A 47 2.19 -6.04 13.46
CA PRO A 47 2.86 -5.10 14.36
C PRO A 47 4.38 -5.20 14.32
N ASP A 48 4.92 -6.40 14.12
CA ASP A 48 6.37 -6.58 14.03
C ASP A 48 6.89 -6.45 12.60
N HIS A 49 6.02 -6.20 11.63
CA HIS A 49 6.36 -6.06 10.21
C HIS A 49 6.97 -7.31 9.59
N GLU A 50 6.77 -8.46 10.21
CA GLU A 50 7.27 -9.71 9.65
C GLU A 50 6.27 -10.36 8.70
N LYS A 51 5.00 -10.04 8.84
CA LYS A 51 3.95 -10.58 7.97
C LYS A 51 3.23 -9.44 7.30
N SER A 52 2.78 -9.69 6.10
CA SER A 52 2.03 -8.68 5.38
C SER A 52 0.97 -9.33 4.52
N SER A 53 -0.03 -8.53 4.18
CA SER A 53 -1.13 -8.95 3.32
C SER A 53 -1.32 -7.88 2.26
N LYS A 54 -1.19 -8.27 1.01
CA LYS A 54 -1.25 -7.33 -0.11
C LYS A 54 -2.64 -6.76 -0.28
N ILE A 55 -2.71 -5.45 -0.42
CA ILE A 55 -3.94 -4.76 -0.80
C ILE A 55 -3.88 -4.41 -2.27
N GLY A 56 -2.78 -3.86 -2.73
CA GLY A 56 -2.62 -3.54 -4.14
C GLY A 56 -1.21 -3.12 -4.48
N THR A 57 -0.84 -3.34 -5.75
CA THR A 57 0.44 -2.91 -6.28
C THR A 57 0.17 -2.24 -7.61
N MET A 58 0.80 -1.12 -7.85
CA MET A 58 0.58 -0.36 -9.07
C MET A 58 1.82 0.46 -9.39
N THR A 59 1.87 0.99 -10.60
CA THR A 59 2.96 1.89 -10.92
C THR A 59 2.81 3.16 -10.09
N ILE A 60 3.92 3.88 -9.93
CA ILE A 60 3.87 5.14 -9.20
C ILE A 60 2.94 6.12 -9.91
N LYS A 61 2.96 6.11 -11.24
CA LYS A 61 2.09 6.97 -12.02
C LYS A 61 0.61 6.66 -11.78
N GLU A 62 0.27 5.37 -11.73
CA GLU A 62 -1.10 4.98 -11.42
C GLU A 62 -1.49 5.40 -10.02
N GLY A 63 -0.56 5.29 -9.09
CA GLY A 63 -0.83 5.72 -7.72
C GLY A 63 -1.08 7.20 -7.61
N MET A 64 -0.32 8.00 -8.37
CA MET A 64 -0.54 9.43 -8.38
C MET A 64 -1.92 9.78 -8.94
N ALA A 65 -2.33 9.09 -10.01
CA ALA A 65 -3.64 9.31 -10.59
C ALA A 65 -4.75 8.94 -9.59
N LEU A 66 -4.57 7.83 -8.90
CA LEU A 66 -5.52 7.41 -7.88
C LEU A 66 -5.62 8.47 -6.77
N GLY A 67 -4.48 8.98 -6.35
CA GLY A 67 -4.46 10.01 -5.31
C GLY A 67 -5.21 11.26 -5.72
N GLU A 68 -5.08 11.68 -6.97
CA GLU A 68 -5.80 12.84 -7.46
C GLU A 68 -7.31 12.61 -7.45
N LEU A 69 -7.73 11.40 -7.81
CA LEU A 69 -9.15 11.08 -7.77
C LEU A 69 -9.69 11.15 -6.34
N LEU A 70 -8.91 10.64 -5.39
CA LEU A 70 -9.33 10.63 -4.00
C LEU A 70 -9.38 12.04 -3.41
N ILE A 71 -8.40 12.87 -3.77
CA ILE A 71 -8.39 14.26 -3.30
C ILE A 71 -9.59 15.02 -3.84
N GLY A 72 -10.08 14.61 -5.01
CA GLY A 72 -11.24 15.24 -5.61
C GLY A 72 -12.57 14.91 -4.97
N LEU A 73 -12.60 14.03 -3.97
CA LEU A 73 -13.85 13.77 -3.26
C LEU A 73 -14.27 14.99 -2.48
N ASP A 74 -15.56 15.29 -2.53
CA ASP A 74 -16.10 16.39 -1.76
C ASP A 74 -16.83 15.86 -0.54
N ASP A 75 -17.28 16.78 0.30
CA ASP A 75 -17.89 16.39 1.57
C ASP A 75 -19.14 15.55 1.40
N GLY A 76 -19.89 15.76 0.32
CA GLY A 76 -21.11 15.00 0.10
C GLY A 76 -20.84 13.51 -0.13
N VAL A 77 -19.67 13.19 -0.67
CA VAL A 77 -19.33 11.81 -0.97
C VAL A 77 -19.02 11.04 0.32
N LEU A 78 -18.66 11.73 1.38
CA LEU A 78 -18.30 11.07 2.62
C LEU A 78 -19.48 10.33 3.24
N ASP A 79 -20.70 10.64 2.82
CA ASP A 79 -21.88 9.94 3.32
C ASP A 79 -21.99 8.54 2.74
N VAL A 80 -21.22 8.20 1.74
CA VAL A 80 -21.31 6.86 1.12
C VAL A 80 -20.79 5.78 2.04
N GLU A 81 -20.21 6.12 3.15
CA GLU A 81 -19.80 5.12 4.14
C GLU A 81 -20.97 4.25 4.56
N ASP A 82 -22.18 4.73 4.36
CA ASP A 82 -23.36 3.96 4.66
C ASP A 82 -23.59 2.84 3.68
N PHE A 83 -22.80 2.74 2.66
CA PHE A 83 -22.93 1.70 1.66
C PHE A 83 -22.46 0.33 2.14
N GLU A 84 -21.86 0.25 3.26
CA GLU A 84 -21.34 -1.02 3.75
C GLU A 84 -22.40 -2.06 4.01
#